data_e2c634cd9c4a703589130d1d5ed5909c
#
_entry.id   e2c634cd9c4a703589130d1d5ed5909c
#
_cell.length_a   1.000
_cell.length_b   1.000
_cell.length_c   1.000
_cell.angle_alpha   90.00
_cell.angle_beta   90.00
_cell.angle_gamma   90.00
#
_symmetry.space_group_name_H-M   'P 1'
#
loop_
_entity.id
_entity.type
_entity.pdbx_description
1 polymer ?
#
loop_
_entity_poly.entity_id
_entity_poly.type
_entity_poly.pdbx_seq_one_letter_code
_entity_poly.pdbx_strand_id
1 'polypeptide(L)'
;MRITKLWMIYLIVICLAVGFLFLNSGLDFDYVIPNRLLRLATIVIAGICVAFSSIVFQTLVGNRILTPSIMGYEAIYLLWQVLLLFFWGTHGLSQLGVNGNFFISIVLMLLYSWVIHKWLLPYGRNDVFLLLLLGLVLTMVVGTVTQFIQLKINPGEFSVFQGLSYASFNRSHPETLLYASLAVVIVLFLGRKALPILDVLVLGREQAISLGIDHHRYVSFYLALIAILVAVSTSLIGPTVFMGVFIANITYALARSYKHKLTLPMGCAITIAIFIAAQILVEHVFNYKTTVSILVNLVCGIYFLALTVRTRGVA
;
A
#
# COMPACT_ATOMS: atom_id res chain seq x y z
N MET A 1 -21.09 -21.16 -3.42
CA MET A 1 -19.77 -21.24 -4.06
C MET A 1 -18.87 -20.00 -3.86
N ARG A 2 -19.35 -18.76 -3.82
CA ARG A 2 -18.51 -17.57 -3.59
C ARG A 2 -18.15 -17.37 -2.11
N ILE A 3 -19.08 -17.62 -1.22
CA ILE A 3 -18.90 -17.51 0.24
C ILE A 3 -17.94 -18.59 0.75
N THR A 4 -18.01 -19.81 0.22
CA THR A 4 -17.08 -20.90 0.55
C THR A 4 -15.63 -20.59 0.22
N LYS A 5 -15.36 -19.90 -0.92
CA LYS A 5 -14.01 -19.45 -1.27
C LYS A 5 -13.45 -18.41 -0.30
N LEU A 6 -14.30 -17.48 0.16
CA LEU A 6 -13.89 -16.46 1.14
C LEU A 6 -13.50 -17.14 2.47
N TRP A 7 -14.29 -18.08 2.95
CA TRP A 7 -13.98 -18.85 4.16
C TRP A 7 -12.69 -19.66 4.03
N MET A 8 -12.44 -20.27 2.85
CA MET A 8 -11.16 -20.96 2.59
C MET A 8 -9.96 -20.03 2.68
N ILE A 9 -10.06 -18.82 2.12
CA ILE A 9 -8.96 -17.85 2.19
C ILE A 9 -8.72 -17.39 3.63
N TYR A 10 -9.77 -17.14 4.41
CA TYR A 10 -9.61 -16.81 5.84
C TYR A 10 -8.96 -17.95 6.62
N LEU A 11 -9.33 -19.20 6.33
CA LEU A 11 -8.70 -20.36 6.95
C LEU A 11 -7.21 -20.43 6.63
N ILE A 12 -6.84 -20.20 5.36
CA ILE A 12 -5.42 -20.12 4.95
C ILE A 12 -4.69 -19.00 5.71
N VAL A 13 -5.30 -17.81 5.83
CA VAL A 13 -4.71 -16.69 6.58
C VAL A 13 -4.48 -17.09 8.04
N ILE A 14 -5.46 -17.72 8.67
CA ILE A 14 -5.34 -18.16 10.07
C ILE A 14 -4.24 -19.22 10.21
N CYS A 15 -4.19 -20.21 9.33
CA CYS A 15 -3.14 -21.22 9.34
C CYS A 15 -1.74 -20.61 9.16
N LEU A 16 -1.60 -19.67 8.22
CA LEU A 16 -0.33 -18.96 8.00
C LEU A 16 0.05 -18.09 9.20
N ALA A 17 -0.91 -17.42 9.82
CA ALA A 17 -0.66 -16.58 10.99
C ALA A 17 -0.23 -17.42 12.20
N VAL A 18 -0.90 -18.55 12.45
CA VAL A 18 -0.50 -19.51 13.49
C VAL A 18 0.88 -20.10 13.19
N GLY A 19 1.11 -20.52 11.93
CA GLY A 19 2.43 -20.99 11.48
C GLY A 19 3.51 -19.94 11.73
N PHE A 20 3.28 -18.67 11.35
CA PHE A 20 4.24 -17.58 11.56
C PHE A 20 4.57 -17.35 13.04
N LEU A 21 3.58 -17.45 13.94
CA LEU A 21 3.79 -17.24 15.36
C LEU A 21 4.62 -18.36 16.01
N PHE A 22 4.37 -19.62 15.63
CA PHE A 22 4.92 -20.78 16.33
C PHE A 22 6.10 -21.46 15.63
N LEU A 23 6.31 -21.25 14.34
CA LEU A 23 7.39 -21.89 13.59
C LEU A 23 8.76 -21.45 14.16
N ASN A 24 9.55 -22.37 14.69
CA ASN A 24 10.86 -22.09 15.30
C ASN A 24 10.86 -21.00 16.39
N SER A 25 9.75 -20.82 17.12
CA SER A 25 9.66 -19.83 18.19
C SER A 25 10.31 -20.27 19.49
N GLY A 26 10.65 -21.57 19.63
CA GLY A 26 11.11 -22.14 20.90
C GLY A 26 10.10 -22.01 22.04
N LEU A 27 8.84 -21.59 21.76
CA LEU A 27 7.80 -21.26 22.75
C LEU A 27 8.23 -20.19 23.75
N ASP A 28 9.09 -19.25 23.30
CA ASP A 28 9.50 -18.10 24.12
C ASP A 28 8.38 -17.06 24.10
N PHE A 29 7.60 -17.03 25.19
CA PHE A 29 6.46 -16.12 25.36
C PHE A 29 6.90 -14.73 25.88
N ASP A 30 8.14 -14.59 26.36
CA ASP A 30 8.60 -13.34 26.94
C ASP A 30 9.14 -12.37 25.87
N TYR A 31 9.81 -12.88 24.83
CA TYR A 31 10.45 -12.04 23.83
C TYR A 31 10.03 -12.36 22.39
N VAL A 32 10.08 -13.63 21.97
CA VAL A 32 9.90 -13.99 20.54
C VAL A 32 8.44 -13.81 20.10
N ILE A 33 7.50 -14.33 20.88
CA ILE A 33 6.07 -14.30 20.52
C ILE A 33 5.51 -12.88 20.51
N PRO A 34 5.76 -11.98 21.50
CA PRO A 34 5.30 -10.59 21.46
C PRO A 34 5.82 -9.83 20.25
N ASN A 35 7.11 -9.99 19.89
CA ASN A 35 7.68 -9.35 18.71
C ASN A 35 7.07 -9.88 17.40
N ARG A 36 6.79 -11.18 17.30
CA ARG A 36 6.09 -11.76 16.15
C ARG A 36 4.64 -11.29 16.05
N LEU A 37 3.97 -11.13 17.18
CA LEU A 37 2.62 -10.60 17.24
C LEU A 37 2.56 -9.14 16.73
N LEU A 38 3.54 -8.32 17.13
CA LEU A 38 3.68 -6.94 16.64
C LEU A 38 3.88 -6.91 15.11
N ARG A 39 4.76 -7.77 14.57
CA ARG A 39 4.98 -7.91 13.13
C ARG A 39 3.71 -8.38 12.42
N LEU A 40 3.00 -9.36 12.98
CA LEU A 40 1.74 -9.86 12.42
C LEU A 40 0.68 -8.76 12.38
N ALA A 41 0.55 -7.98 13.45
CA ALA A 41 -0.37 -6.84 13.48
C ALA A 41 0.01 -5.78 12.43
N THR A 42 1.31 -5.51 12.26
CA THR A 42 1.81 -4.64 11.20
C THR A 42 1.43 -5.15 9.80
N ILE A 43 1.61 -6.45 9.55
CA ILE A 43 1.24 -7.11 8.30
C ILE A 43 -0.26 -6.97 8.02
N VAL A 44 -1.10 -7.16 9.04
CA VAL A 44 -2.56 -7.02 8.91
C VAL A 44 -2.95 -5.60 8.54
N ILE A 45 -2.44 -4.59 9.26
CA ILE A 45 -2.75 -3.18 9.01
C ILE A 45 -2.25 -2.76 7.63
N ALA A 46 -0.99 -3.05 7.30
CA ALA A 46 -0.42 -2.73 5.99
C ALA A 46 -1.16 -3.46 4.86
N GLY A 47 -1.50 -4.73 5.06
CA GLY A 47 -2.25 -5.53 4.10
C GLY A 47 -3.63 -4.95 3.79
N ILE A 48 -4.35 -4.48 4.81
CA ILE A 48 -5.63 -3.79 4.65
C ILE A 48 -5.44 -2.50 3.85
N CYS A 49 -4.43 -1.68 4.22
CA CYS A 49 -4.16 -0.41 3.54
C CYS A 49 -3.87 -0.62 2.05
N VAL A 50 -2.96 -1.54 1.71
CA VAL A 50 -2.54 -1.80 0.33
C VAL A 50 -3.68 -2.38 -0.50
N ALA A 51 -4.42 -3.36 0.04
CA ALA A 51 -5.54 -3.97 -0.68
C ALA A 51 -6.67 -2.98 -0.94
N PHE A 52 -7.10 -2.27 0.10
CA PHE A 52 -8.21 -1.32 -0.01
C PHE A 52 -7.86 -0.18 -0.96
N SER A 53 -6.71 0.48 -0.75
CA SER A 53 -6.27 1.59 -1.60
C SER A 53 -6.14 1.18 -3.06
N SER A 54 -5.56 0.01 -3.35
CA SER A 54 -5.34 -0.46 -4.72
C SER A 54 -6.64 -0.85 -5.43
N ILE A 55 -7.53 -1.60 -4.78
CA ILE A 55 -8.80 -2.04 -5.37
C ILE A 55 -9.70 -0.83 -5.64
N VAL A 56 -9.83 0.08 -4.67
CA VAL A 56 -10.63 1.30 -4.84
C VAL A 56 -10.05 2.19 -5.92
N PHE A 57 -8.73 2.40 -5.93
CA PHE A 57 -8.06 3.20 -6.95
C PHE A 57 -8.28 2.67 -8.36
N GLN A 58 -8.11 1.35 -8.57
CA GLN A 58 -8.36 0.72 -9.86
C GLN A 58 -9.81 0.84 -10.31
N THR A 59 -10.75 0.85 -9.36
CA THR A 59 -12.17 1.10 -9.64
C THR A 59 -12.40 2.52 -10.14
N LEU A 60 -11.79 3.52 -9.49
CA LEU A 60 -11.96 4.93 -9.86
C LEU A 60 -11.34 5.25 -11.22
N VAL A 61 -10.19 4.63 -11.51
CA VAL A 61 -9.45 4.85 -12.76
C VAL A 61 -9.99 4.02 -13.92
N GLY A 62 -10.73 2.94 -13.63
CA GLY A 62 -11.19 1.98 -14.64
C GLY A 62 -10.05 1.14 -15.26
N ASN A 63 -8.87 1.14 -14.64
CA ASN A 63 -7.69 0.42 -15.15
C ASN A 63 -7.05 -0.44 -14.07
N ARG A 64 -6.93 -1.75 -14.33
CA ARG A 64 -6.44 -2.76 -13.37
C ARG A 64 -4.92 -2.86 -13.25
N ILE A 65 -4.18 -2.08 -14.05
CA ILE A 65 -2.71 -2.08 -14.05
C ILE A 65 -2.18 -0.95 -13.16
N LEU A 66 -3.00 0.06 -12.86
CA LEU A 66 -2.57 1.24 -12.15
C LEU A 66 -2.74 1.08 -10.63
N THR A 67 -1.80 1.65 -9.88
CA THR A 67 -1.80 1.70 -8.41
C THR A 67 -1.72 3.13 -7.92
N PRO A 68 -2.12 3.40 -6.66
CA PRO A 68 -1.99 4.73 -6.07
C PRO A 68 -0.56 5.26 -6.05
N SER A 69 0.46 4.39 -6.06
CA SER A 69 1.88 4.75 -6.08
C SER A 69 2.25 5.64 -7.26
N ILE A 70 1.55 5.50 -8.40
CA ILE A 70 1.76 6.34 -9.59
C ILE A 70 1.45 7.82 -9.31
N MET A 71 0.61 8.12 -8.33
CA MET A 71 0.31 9.49 -7.94
C MET A 71 1.44 10.19 -7.18
N GLY A 72 2.57 9.52 -6.90
CA GLY A 72 3.77 10.13 -6.33
C GLY A 72 3.85 10.17 -4.81
N TYR A 73 2.90 9.58 -4.09
CA TYR A 73 2.93 9.56 -2.61
C TYR A 73 4.23 8.97 -2.06
N GLU A 74 4.65 7.83 -2.59
CA GLU A 74 5.87 7.15 -2.15
C GLU A 74 7.15 7.92 -2.52
N ALA A 75 7.13 8.67 -3.64
CA ALA A 75 8.24 9.54 -4.02
C ALA A 75 8.44 10.67 -3.00
N ILE A 76 7.36 11.26 -2.49
CA ILE A 76 7.42 12.28 -1.42
C ILE A 76 7.97 11.70 -0.12
N TYR A 77 7.56 10.47 0.24
CA TYR A 77 8.13 9.78 1.39
C TYR A 77 9.65 9.62 1.24
N LEU A 78 10.12 9.12 0.09
CA LEU A 78 11.55 8.91 -0.16
C LEU A 78 12.32 10.23 -0.20
N LEU A 79 11.74 11.29 -0.78
CA LEU A 79 12.33 12.62 -0.77
C LEU A 79 12.51 13.12 0.67
N TRP A 80 11.50 12.95 1.53
CA TRP A 80 11.60 13.32 2.93
C TRP A 80 12.72 12.57 3.64
N GLN A 81 12.79 11.23 3.46
CA GLN A 81 13.82 10.43 4.11
C GLN A 81 15.23 10.85 3.70
N VAL A 82 15.46 11.12 2.41
CA VAL A 82 16.78 11.55 1.93
C VAL A 82 17.13 12.97 2.38
N LEU A 83 16.18 13.89 2.42
CA LEU A 83 16.38 15.25 2.94
C LEU A 83 16.74 15.24 4.43
N LEU A 84 16.03 14.42 5.21
CA LEU A 84 16.30 14.26 6.63
C LEU A 84 17.73 13.76 6.87
N LEU A 85 18.17 12.76 6.10
CA LEU A 85 19.53 12.24 6.19
C LEU A 85 20.57 13.25 5.67
N PHE A 86 20.24 14.01 4.63
CA PHE A 86 21.15 15.01 4.07
C PHE A 86 21.44 16.20 5.03
N PHE A 87 20.40 16.72 5.71
CA PHE A 87 20.52 17.89 6.58
C PHE A 87 20.92 17.56 8.02
N TRP A 88 20.43 16.46 8.56
CA TRP A 88 20.61 16.09 9.98
C TRP A 88 21.32 14.75 10.20
N GLY A 89 21.60 14.03 9.12
CA GLY A 89 22.26 12.73 9.20
C GLY A 89 21.44 11.70 9.97
N THR A 90 22.11 10.65 10.43
CA THR A 90 21.48 9.61 11.28
C THR A 90 21.04 10.13 12.65
N HIS A 91 21.65 11.22 13.15
CA HIS A 91 21.22 11.89 14.38
C HIS A 91 19.82 12.47 14.27
N GLY A 92 19.45 13.00 13.08
CA GLY A 92 18.09 13.51 12.85
C GLY A 92 17.02 12.41 13.00
N LEU A 93 17.28 11.21 12.49
CA LEU A 93 16.38 10.06 12.68
C LEU A 93 16.25 9.66 14.16
N SER A 94 17.34 9.68 14.91
CA SER A 94 17.31 9.33 16.34
C SER A 94 16.62 10.40 17.19
N GLN A 95 16.77 11.69 16.86
CA GLN A 95 16.10 12.79 17.56
C GLN A 95 14.59 12.83 17.31
N LEU A 96 14.17 12.66 16.05
CA LEU A 96 12.75 12.57 15.70
C LEU A 96 12.08 11.34 16.27
N GLY A 97 12.86 10.27 16.43
CA GLY A 97 12.32 8.96 16.79
C GLY A 97 11.42 8.38 15.70
N VAL A 98 10.98 7.15 15.90
CA VAL A 98 10.12 6.45 14.92
C VAL A 98 8.75 7.14 14.79
N ASN A 99 8.17 7.57 15.92
CA ASN A 99 6.88 8.25 15.94
C ASN A 99 6.91 9.60 15.21
N GLY A 100 7.94 10.42 15.46
CA GLY A 100 8.09 11.72 14.79
C GLY A 100 8.22 11.58 13.28
N ASN A 101 9.09 10.66 12.82
CA ASN A 101 9.25 10.39 11.40
C ASN A 101 7.96 9.86 10.75
N PHE A 102 7.22 8.99 11.44
CA PHE A 102 5.93 8.48 11.01
C PHE A 102 4.91 9.60 10.76
N PHE A 103 4.71 10.49 11.76
CA PHE A 103 3.75 11.58 11.62
C PHE A 103 4.14 12.61 10.55
N ILE A 104 5.42 13.01 10.51
CA ILE A 104 5.88 13.98 9.51
C ILE A 104 5.73 13.41 8.11
N SER A 105 6.08 12.16 7.89
CA SER A 105 5.89 11.48 6.60
C SER A 105 4.43 11.48 6.17
N ILE A 106 3.50 11.15 7.06
CA ILE A 106 2.05 11.17 6.77
C ILE A 106 1.59 12.59 6.42
N VAL A 107 1.97 13.58 7.22
CA VAL A 107 1.56 14.98 6.99
C VAL A 107 2.06 15.47 5.64
N LEU A 108 3.32 15.22 5.28
CA LEU A 108 3.88 15.61 3.98
C LEU A 108 3.17 14.93 2.81
N MET A 109 2.88 13.63 2.92
CA MET A 109 2.16 12.90 1.88
C MET A 109 0.71 13.39 1.73
N LEU A 110 0.02 13.69 2.82
CA LEU A 110 -1.33 14.23 2.80
C LEU A 110 -1.36 15.67 2.28
N LEU A 111 -0.39 16.49 2.63
CA LEU A 111 -0.24 17.84 2.10
C LEU A 111 -0.01 17.82 0.59
N TYR A 112 0.86 16.94 0.12
CA TYR A 112 1.08 16.70 -1.30
C TYR A 112 -0.21 16.25 -2.00
N SER A 113 -0.95 15.30 -1.42
CA SER A 113 -2.25 14.88 -1.93
C SER A 113 -3.24 16.03 -2.03
N TRP A 114 -3.32 16.88 -1.00
CA TRP A 114 -4.20 18.04 -0.98
C TRP A 114 -3.83 19.05 -2.08
N VAL A 115 -2.52 19.33 -2.27
CA VAL A 115 -2.03 20.22 -3.32
C VAL A 115 -2.43 19.70 -4.70
N ILE A 116 -2.18 18.43 -4.99
CA ILE A 116 -2.56 17.81 -6.26
C ILE A 116 -4.09 17.91 -6.47
N HIS A 117 -4.88 17.56 -5.48
CA HIS A 117 -6.33 17.61 -5.60
C HIS A 117 -6.85 19.04 -5.82
N LYS A 118 -6.32 20.02 -5.09
CA LYS A 118 -6.77 21.40 -5.19
C LYS A 118 -6.37 22.08 -6.51
N TRP A 119 -5.18 21.75 -7.03
CA TRP A 119 -4.65 22.42 -8.21
C TRP A 119 -5.02 21.72 -9.53
N LEU A 120 -5.20 20.40 -9.52
CA LEU A 120 -5.42 19.62 -10.74
C LEU A 120 -6.88 19.31 -11.04
N LEU A 121 -7.70 19.09 -10.03
CA LEU A 121 -9.14 18.80 -10.24
C LEU A 121 -9.94 19.97 -10.84
N PRO A 122 -9.68 21.27 -10.54
CA PRO A 122 -10.43 22.36 -11.14
C PRO A 122 -10.05 22.66 -12.60
N TYR A 123 -8.82 22.36 -13.00
CA TYR A 123 -8.29 22.73 -14.33
C TYR A 123 -8.68 21.81 -15.49
N GLY A 124 -9.07 20.60 -15.22
CA GLY A 124 -9.37 19.64 -16.28
C GLY A 124 -10.69 18.96 -16.07
N ARG A 125 -11.65 19.15 -16.91
CA ARG A 125 -12.77 18.27 -17.30
C ARG A 125 -12.99 16.98 -16.44
N ASN A 126 -12.77 17.01 -15.12
CA ASN A 126 -12.90 15.85 -14.19
C ASN A 126 -12.24 14.56 -14.70
N ASP A 127 -11.09 14.67 -15.35
CA ASP A 127 -10.42 13.56 -15.98
C ASP A 127 -9.38 12.96 -15.02
N VAL A 128 -9.73 11.82 -14.43
CA VAL A 128 -8.82 11.05 -13.57
C VAL A 128 -7.53 10.69 -14.30
N PHE A 129 -7.60 10.55 -15.63
CA PHE A 129 -6.44 10.25 -16.47
C PHE A 129 -5.40 11.38 -16.48
N LEU A 130 -5.83 12.63 -16.57
CA LEU A 130 -4.94 13.80 -16.50
C LEU A 130 -4.26 13.90 -15.13
N LEU A 131 -5.00 13.61 -14.07
CA LEU A 131 -4.45 13.57 -12.70
C LEU A 131 -3.38 12.49 -12.55
N LEU A 132 -3.57 11.33 -13.18
CA LEU A 132 -2.59 10.25 -13.21
C LEU A 132 -1.33 10.64 -14.01
N LEU A 133 -1.50 11.25 -15.18
CA LEU A 133 -0.37 11.68 -16.01
C LEU A 133 0.49 12.69 -15.28
N LEU A 134 -0.12 13.66 -14.62
CA LEU A 134 0.59 14.67 -13.85
C LEU A 134 1.25 14.07 -12.59
N GLY A 135 0.56 13.14 -11.91
CA GLY A 135 1.13 12.38 -10.80
C GLY A 135 2.38 11.60 -11.22
N LEU A 136 2.35 10.97 -12.39
CA LEU A 136 3.49 10.25 -12.96
C LEU A 136 4.66 11.19 -13.26
N VAL A 137 4.42 12.34 -13.90
CA VAL A 137 5.46 13.34 -14.17
C VAL A 137 6.06 13.87 -12.87
N LEU A 138 5.22 14.21 -11.89
CA LEU A 138 5.69 14.67 -10.58
C LEU A 138 6.51 13.59 -9.85
N THR A 139 6.08 12.33 -9.94
CA THR A 139 6.86 11.20 -9.39
C THR A 139 8.25 11.11 -10.01
N MET A 140 8.36 11.30 -11.32
CA MET A 140 9.66 11.31 -12.01
C MET A 140 10.54 12.48 -11.58
N VAL A 141 9.97 13.69 -11.51
CA VAL A 141 10.70 14.89 -11.06
C VAL A 141 11.17 14.74 -9.62
N VAL A 142 10.29 14.38 -8.70
CA VAL A 142 10.62 14.17 -7.30
C VAL A 142 11.65 13.05 -7.14
N GLY A 143 11.50 11.95 -7.89
CA GLY A 143 12.45 10.85 -7.91
C GLY A 143 13.85 11.27 -8.37
N THR A 144 13.93 12.10 -9.42
CA THR A 144 15.22 12.65 -9.90
C THR A 144 15.90 13.55 -8.86
N VAL A 145 15.12 14.42 -8.19
CA VAL A 145 15.65 15.24 -7.09
C VAL A 145 16.14 14.35 -5.94
N THR A 146 15.38 13.32 -5.58
CA THR A 146 15.77 12.35 -4.57
C THR A 146 17.08 11.66 -4.92
N GLN A 147 17.26 11.20 -6.15
CA GLN A 147 18.48 10.58 -6.64
C GLN A 147 19.66 11.55 -6.63
N PHE A 148 19.43 12.80 -7.03
CA PHE A 148 20.49 13.82 -6.98
C PHE A 148 21.02 14.05 -5.55
N ILE A 149 20.11 14.12 -4.56
CA ILE A 149 20.51 14.28 -3.16
C ILE A 149 21.22 13.03 -2.63
N GLN A 150 20.81 11.83 -3.04
CA GLN A 150 21.48 10.57 -2.68
C GLN A 150 22.97 10.56 -3.05
N LEU A 151 23.35 11.20 -4.15
CA LEU A 151 24.77 11.31 -4.55
C LEU A 151 25.61 12.20 -3.63
N LYS A 152 24.96 12.98 -2.75
CA LYS A 152 25.61 13.93 -1.85
C LYS A 152 25.69 13.45 -0.40
N ILE A 153 24.93 12.42 -0.02
CA ILE A 153 24.95 11.86 1.34
C ILE A 153 26.13 10.91 1.52
N ASN A 154 26.58 10.74 2.77
CA ASN A 154 27.67 9.84 3.12
C ASN A 154 27.28 8.37 2.90
N PRO A 155 28.24 7.45 2.62
CA PRO A 155 27.96 6.05 2.40
C PRO A 155 27.17 5.35 3.54
N GLY A 156 27.45 5.73 4.80
CA GLY A 156 26.71 5.21 5.96
C GLY A 156 25.23 5.63 5.95
N GLU A 157 24.97 6.91 5.66
CA GLU A 157 23.61 7.45 5.54
C GLU A 157 22.88 6.89 4.33
N PHE A 158 23.60 6.65 3.21
CA PHE A 158 23.05 5.99 2.04
C PHE A 158 22.58 4.57 2.36
N SER A 159 23.34 3.81 3.16
CA SER A 159 22.94 2.48 3.60
C SER A 159 21.63 2.51 4.43
N VAL A 160 21.49 3.49 5.33
CA VAL A 160 20.26 3.71 6.09
C VAL A 160 19.10 4.09 5.17
N PHE A 161 19.31 5.01 4.24
CA PHE A 161 18.31 5.39 3.23
C PHE A 161 17.85 4.18 2.41
N GLN A 162 18.79 3.36 1.94
CA GLN A 162 18.49 2.16 1.18
C GLN A 162 17.61 1.19 2.01
N GLY A 163 17.92 1.04 3.29
CA GLY A 163 17.07 0.30 4.21
C GLY A 163 15.64 0.86 4.29
N LEU A 164 15.45 2.18 4.31
CA LEU A 164 14.14 2.84 4.36
C LEU A 164 13.38 2.77 3.02
N SER A 165 14.08 2.55 1.92
CA SER A 165 13.50 2.46 0.57
C SER A 165 12.82 1.13 0.26
N TYR A 166 12.99 0.12 1.11
CA TYR A 166 12.34 -1.19 0.98
C TYR A 166 11.28 -1.40 2.05
N ALA A 167 10.19 -2.05 1.70
CA ALA A 167 9.16 -2.42 2.66
C ALA A 167 9.67 -3.49 3.63
N SER A 168 9.45 -3.24 4.94
CA SER A 168 9.85 -4.12 6.03
C SER A 168 8.82 -4.06 7.17
N PHE A 169 8.44 -5.22 7.69
CA PHE A 169 7.51 -5.32 8.83
C PHE A 169 8.22 -5.27 10.20
N ASN A 170 9.55 -5.15 10.20
CA ASN A 170 10.36 -5.20 11.42
C ASN A 170 10.59 -3.83 12.07
N ARG A 171 10.09 -2.73 11.46
CA ARG A 171 10.35 -1.34 11.91
C ARG A 171 9.26 -0.78 12.81
N SER A 172 8.14 -1.47 12.92
CA SER A 172 6.98 -0.94 13.63
C SER A 172 7.17 -0.99 15.14
N HIS A 173 6.79 0.10 15.80
CA HIS A 173 6.70 0.20 17.25
C HIS A 173 5.23 0.11 17.67
N PRO A 174 4.94 -0.35 18.92
CA PRO A 174 3.55 -0.48 19.39
C PRO A 174 2.74 0.81 19.28
N GLU A 175 3.36 1.95 19.56
CA GLU A 175 2.70 3.26 19.50
C GLU A 175 2.33 3.64 18.06
N THR A 176 3.27 3.55 17.09
CA THR A 176 2.98 3.83 15.68
C THR A 176 1.90 2.91 15.13
N LEU A 177 1.91 1.66 15.57
CA LEU A 177 0.91 0.66 15.18
C LEU A 177 -0.49 1.04 15.69
N LEU A 178 -0.58 1.55 16.92
CA LEU A 178 -1.83 2.02 17.49
C LEU A 178 -2.40 3.20 16.68
N TYR A 179 -1.59 4.21 16.36
CA TYR A 179 -2.01 5.35 15.55
C TYR A 179 -2.41 4.92 14.13
N ALA A 180 -1.64 4.02 13.52
CA ALA A 180 -1.96 3.47 12.20
C ALA A 180 -3.29 2.70 12.22
N SER A 181 -3.52 1.87 13.25
CA SER A 181 -4.76 1.11 13.40
C SER A 181 -5.97 2.02 13.55
N LEU A 182 -5.86 3.07 14.35
CA LEU A 182 -6.92 4.07 14.54
C LEU A 182 -7.27 4.76 13.22
N ALA A 183 -6.25 5.22 12.47
CA ALA A 183 -6.45 5.85 11.17
C ALA A 183 -7.15 4.91 10.19
N VAL A 184 -6.73 3.65 10.12
CA VAL A 184 -7.34 2.64 9.23
C VAL A 184 -8.79 2.37 9.62
N VAL A 185 -9.10 2.21 10.90
CA VAL A 185 -10.48 1.98 11.38
C VAL A 185 -11.39 3.16 11.01
N ILE A 186 -10.91 4.39 11.18
CA ILE A 186 -11.66 5.60 10.79
C ILE A 186 -11.95 5.58 9.27
N VAL A 187 -10.93 5.31 8.44
CA VAL A 187 -11.07 5.27 6.98
C VAL A 187 -12.05 4.18 6.55
N LEU A 188 -11.94 2.98 7.12
CA LEU A 188 -12.85 1.87 6.81
C LEU A 188 -14.29 2.20 7.23
N PHE A 189 -14.49 2.83 8.38
CA PHE A 189 -15.81 3.25 8.85
C PHE A 189 -16.45 4.30 7.91
N LEU A 190 -15.68 5.31 7.49
CA LEU A 190 -16.12 6.33 6.55
C LEU A 190 -16.41 5.72 5.16
N GLY A 191 -15.52 4.86 4.67
CA GLY A 191 -15.66 4.20 3.38
C GLY A 191 -16.84 3.22 3.29
N ARG A 192 -17.19 2.57 4.42
CA ARG A 192 -18.27 1.56 4.46
C ARG A 192 -19.62 2.09 4.02
N LYS A 193 -19.95 3.33 4.41
CA LYS A 193 -21.24 3.96 4.05
C LYS A 193 -21.38 4.22 2.55
N ALA A 194 -20.28 4.44 1.87
CA ALA A 194 -20.24 4.76 0.44
C ALA A 194 -19.96 3.55 -0.47
N LEU A 195 -19.79 2.33 0.07
CA LEU A 195 -19.52 1.12 -0.73
C LEU A 195 -20.53 0.88 -1.88
N PRO A 196 -21.86 1.08 -1.71
CA PRO A 196 -22.80 0.91 -2.83
C PRO A 196 -22.53 1.90 -3.97
N ILE A 197 -22.04 3.09 -3.66
CA ILE A 197 -21.71 4.11 -4.66
C ILE A 197 -20.46 3.69 -5.45
N LEU A 198 -19.49 3.06 -4.77
CA LEU A 198 -18.30 2.52 -5.43
C LEU A 198 -18.68 1.42 -6.46
N ASP A 199 -19.69 0.60 -6.15
CA ASP A 199 -20.21 -0.41 -7.10
C ASP A 199 -20.82 0.23 -8.36
N VAL A 200 -21.35 1.47 -8.26
CA VAL A 200 -21.86 2.21 -9.42
C VAL A 200 -20.73 2.91 -10.18
N LEU A 201 -19.69 3.41 -9.48
CA LEU A 201 -18.54 4.05 -10.13
C LEU A 201 -17.76 3.08 -11.03
N VAL A 202 -17.82 1.76 -10.78
CA VAL A 202 -17.26 0.72 -11.69
C VAL A 202 -17.84 0.79 -13.10
N LEU A 203 -19.09 1.25 -13.25
CA LEU A 203 -19.77 1.34 -14.55
C LEU A 203 -19.21 2.46 -15.44
N GLY A 204 -18.37 3.32 -14.87
CA GLY A 204 -17.80 4.47 -15.55
C GLY A 204 -18.54 5.77 -15.27
N ARG A 205 -17.92 6.88 -15.69
CA ARG A 205 -18.38 8.25 -15.37
C ARG A 205 -19.78 8.55 -15.90
N GLU A 206 -20.03 8.27 -17.17
CA GLU A 206 -21.29 8.64 -17.83
C GLU A 206 -22.48 7.90 -17.20
N GLN A 207 -22.31 6.60 -16.93
CA GLN A 207 -23.35 5.78 -16.30
C GLN A 207 -23.59 6.19 -14.85
N ALA A 208 -22.53 6.53 -14.11
CA ALA A 208 -22.68 6.98 -12.71
C ALA A 208 -23.46 8.31 -12.65
N ILE A 209 -23.21 9.26 -13.54
CA ILE A 209 -23.92 10.53 -13.63
C ILE A 209 -25.40 10.29 -14.04
N SER A 210 -25.64 9.41 -15.01
CA SER A 210 -27.01 9.05 -15.45
C SER A 210 -27.82 8.43 -14.34
N LEU A 211 -27.19 7.73 -13.40
CA LEU A 211 -27.80 7.18 -12.19
C LEU A 211 -27.93 8.17 -11.02
N GLY A 212 -27.65 9.48 -11.28
CA GLY A 212 -27.80 10.55 -10.30
C GLY A 212 -26.69 10.66 -9.27
N ILE A 213 -25.54 10.03 -9.49
CA ILE A 213 -24.39 10.11 -8.58
C ILE A 213 -23.52 11.32 -8.95
N ASP A 214 -23.20 12.15 -7.94
CA ASP A 214 -22.18 13.18 -8.06
C ASP A 214 -20.78 12.54 -8.14
N HIS A 215 -20.37 12.22 -9.38
CA HIS A 215 -19.11 11.53 -9.68
C HIS A 215 -17.90 12.28 -9.10
N HIS A 216 -17.86 13.62 -9.22
CA HIS A 216 -16.73 14.43 -8.76
C HIS A 216 -16.55 14.32 -7.23
N ARG A 217 -17.65 14.47 -6.50
CA ARG A 217 -17.65 14.43 -5.04
C ARG A 217 -17.18 13.09 -4.50
N TYR A 218 -17.69 11.98 -5.07
CA TYR A 218 -17.33 10.64 -4.59
C TYR A 218 -15.95 10.19 -5.03
N VAL A 219 -15.47 10.57 -6.22
CA VAL A 219 -14.09 10.33 -6.65
C VAL A 219 -13.12 11.08 -5.73
N SER A 220 -13.35 12.36 -5.46
CA SER A 220 -12.51 13.14 -4.54
C SER A 220 -12.51 12.56 -3.14
N PHE A 221 -13.66 12.12 -2.64
CA PHE A 221 -13.77 11.47 -1.34
C PHE A 221 -12.94 10.19 -1.26
N TYR A 222 -13.07 9.29 -2.24
CA TYR A 222 -12.29 8.06 -2.25
C TYR A 222 -10.80 8.29 -2.47
N LEU A 223 -10.40 9.25 -3.30
CA LEU A 223 -9.00 9.62 -3.46
C LEU A 223 -8.39 10.14 -2.15
N ALA A 224 -9.14 10.88 -1.35
CA ALA A 224 -8.70 11.30 -0.02
C ALA A 224 -8.52 10.11 0.93
N LEU A 225 -9.45 9.15 0.95
CA LEU A 225 -9.30 7.92 1.74
C LEU A 225 -8.08 7.09 1.30
N ILE A 226 -7.87 6.97 -0.02
CA ILE A 226 -6.70 6.29 -0.60
C ILE A 226 -5.41 6.97 -0.14
N ALA A 227 -5.36 8.30 -0.19
CA ALA A 227 -4.18 9.06 0.24
C ALA A 227 -3.82 8.79 1.71
N ILE A 228 -4.82 8.73 2.59
CA ILE A 228 -4.60 8.39 4.01
C ILE A 228 -4.05 6.96 4.15
N LEU A 229 -4.66 5.98 3.48
CA LEU A 229 -4.22 4.59 3.57
C LEU A 229 -2.82 4.38 3.02
N VAL A 230 -2.48 5.01 1.89
CA VAL A 230 -1.14 4.96 1.30
C VAL A 230 -0.13 5.65 2.21
N ALA A 231 -0.47 6.83 2.75
CA ALA A 231 0.42 7.53 3.66
C ALA A 231 0.70 6.72 4.93
N VAL A 232 -0.32 6.10 5.52
CA VAL A 232 -0.17 5.23 6.70
C VAL A 232 0.65 3.99 6.37
N SER A 233 0.35 3.27 5.28
CA SER A 233 1.11 2.05 4.93
C SER A 233 2.56 2.36 4.60
N THR A 234 2.83 3.39 3.79
CA THR A 234 4.20 3.76 3.39
C THR A 234 5.02 4.25 4.58
N SER A 235 4.43 5.03 5.49
CA SER A 235 5.12 5.48 6.70
C SER A 235 5.38 4.34 7.69
N LEU A 236 4.49 3.32 7.72
CA LEU A 236 4.60 2.18 8.64
C LEU A 236 5.62 1.14 8.17
N ILE A 237 5.55 0.73 6.90
CA ILE A 237 6.35 -0.38 6.36
C ILE A 237 7.33 0.03 5.27
N GLY A 238 7.17 1.19 4.65
CA GLY A 238 7.90 1.65 3.48
C GLY A 238 7.15 1.49 2.16
N PRO A 239 7.76 1.89 1.02
CA PRO A 239 7.14 1.83 -0.30
C PRO A 239 6.72 0.43 -0.74
N THR A 240 5.53 0.33 -1.38
CA THR A 240 4.92 -0.95 -1.78
C THR A 240 4.57 -1.04 -3.27
N VAL A 241 5.22 -0.26 -4.10
CA VAL A 241 4.97 0.12 -5.51
C VAL A 241 4.13 -0.85 -6.34
N PHE A 242 4.58 -2.09 -6.55
CA PHE A 242 3.91 -3.06 -7.44
C PHE A 242 2.97 -4.04 -6.72
N MET A 243 3.00 -4.08 -5.40
CA MET A 243 2.19 -5.04 -4.63
C MET A 243 0.69 -4.88 -4.90
N GLY A 244 0.24 -3.64 -5.05
CA GLY A 244 -1.16 -3.32 -5.28
C GLY A 244 -1.74 -3.87 -6.59
N VAL A 245 -0.96 -3.83 -7.69
CA VAL A 245 -1.38 -4.41 -8.99
C VAL A 245 -1.63 -5.90 -8.86
N PHE A 246 -0.68 -6.59 -8.29
CA PHE A 246 -0.70 -8.04 -8.12
C PHE A 246 -1.90 -8.50 -7.28
N ILE A 247 -2.06 -7.88 -6.11
CA ILE A 247 -3.11 -8.19 -5.14
C ILE A 247 -4.49 -7.98 -5.76
N ALA A 248 -4.72 -6.83 -6.39
CA ALA A 248 -6.01 -6.50 -6.98
C ALA A 248 -6.36 -7.47 -8.11
N ASN A 249 -5.40 -7.79 -9.00
CA ASN A 249 -5.64 -8.74 -10.10
C ASN A 249 -5.96 -10.15 -9.61
N ILE A 250 -5.23 -10.69 -8.61
CA ILE A 250 -5.55 -11.97 -7.99
C ILE A 250 -6.94 -11.94 -7.35
N THR A 251 -7.25 -10.83 -6.65
CA THR A 251 -8.55 -10.67 -6.00
C THR A 251 -9.69 -10.73 -7.03
N TYR A 252 -9.60 -10.00 -8.13
CA TYR A 252 -10.60 -10.05 -9.19
C TYR A 252 -10.71 -11.41 -9.86
N ALA A 253 -9.59 -12.09 -10.09
CA ALA A 253 -9.58 -13.45 -10.67
C ALA A 253 -10.28 -14.48 -9.78
N LEU A 254 -10.09 -14.38 -8.45
CA LEU A 254 -10.69 -15.31 -7.49
C LEU A 254 -12.12 -14.95 -7.13
N ALA A 255 -12.43 -13.66 -6.91
CA ALA A 255 -13.74 -13.19 -6.52
C ALA A 255 -14.79 -13.37 -7.61
N ARG A 256 -14.41 -13.23 -8.89
CA ARG A 256 -15.30 -13.23 -10.05
C ARG A 256 -16.56 -12.38 -9.81
N SER A 257 -16.38 -11.23 -9.16
CA SER A 257 -17.46 -10.31 -8.76
C SER A 257 -16.93 -8.89 -8.77
N TYR A 258 -17.79 -7.93 -9.10
CA TYR A 258 -17.49 -6.50 -9.04
C TYR A 258 -17.99 -5.84 -7.76
N LYS A 259 -18.76 -6.59 -6.90
CA LYS A 259 -19.30 -6.04 -5.66
C LYS A 259 -18.19 -5.85 -4.62
N HIS A 260 -17.96 -4.59 -4.21
CA HIS A 260 -16.90 -4.22 -3.26
C HIS A 260 -17.09 -4.82 -1.87
N LYS A 261 -18.32 -5.11 -1.47
CA LYS A 261 -18.59 -5.87 -0.23
C LYS A 261 -17.92 -7.26 -0.20
N LEU A 262 -17.62 -7.86 -1.35
CA LEU A 262 -16.95 -9.15 -1.47
C LEU A 262 -15.48 -8.99 -1.85
N THR A 263 -15.16 -8.09 -2.79
CA THR A 263 -13.80 -7.94 -3.32
C THR A 263 -12.85 -7.32 -2.30
N LEU A 264 -13.31 -6.34 -1.52
CA LEU A 264 -12.44 -5.69 -0.52
C LEU A 264 -12.01 -6.63 0.61
N PRO A 265 -12.92 -7.35 1.32
CA PRO A 265 -12.48 -8.28 2.36
C PRO A 265 -11.63 -9.43 1.81
N MET A 266 -11.95 -9.90 0.60
CA MET A 266 -11.18 -10.94 -0.07
C MET A 266 -9.78 -10.44 -0.45
N GLY A 267 -9.66 -9.22 -0.96
CA GLY A 267 -8.38 -8.58 -1.26
C GLY A 267 -7.52 -8.38 -0.01
N CYS A 268 -8.11 -7.92 1.08
CA CYS A 268 -7.41 -7.80 2.36
C CYS A 268 -6.87 -9.15 2.84
N ALA A 269 -7.68 -10.21 2.80
CA ALA A 269 -7.26 -11.53 3.22
C ALA A 269 -6.14 -12.11 2.34
N ILE A 270 -6.23 -11.93 1.02
CA ILE A 270 -5.18 -12.36 0.07
C ILE A 270 -3.87 -11.61 0.34
N THR A 271 -3.94 -10.30 0.55
CA THR A 271 -2.75 -9.48 0.84
C THR A 271 -2.06 -9.92 2.10
N ILE A 272 -2.82 -10.11 3.17
CA ILE A 272 -2.30 -10.58 4.46
C ILE A 272 -1.65 -11.95 4.29
N ALA A 273 -2.28 -12.89 3.57
CA ALA A 273 -1.69 -14.21 3.28
C ALA A 273 -0.36 -14.11 2.54
N ILE A 274 -0.29 -13.27 1.49
CA ILE A 274 0.94 -13.06 0.70
C ILE A 274 2.05 -12.44 1.56
N PHE A 275 1.71 -11.44 2.38
CA PHE A 275 2.68 -10.77 3.24
C PHE A 275 3.22 -11.70 4.33
N ILE A 276 2.35 -12.51 4.97
CA ILE A 276 2.79 -13.51 5.96
C ILE A 276 3.70 -14.55 5.29
N ALA A 277 3.30 -15.08 4.13
CA ALA A 277 4.10 -16.07 3.40
C ALA A 277 5.47 -15.49 2.99
N ALA A 278 5.50 -14.26 2.48
CA ALA A 278 6.74 -13.58 2.13
C ALA A 278 7.63 -13.33 3.37
N GLN A 279 7.04 -12.95 4.51
CA GLN A 279 7.80 -12.76 5.75
C GLN A 279 8.38 -14.08 6.28
N ILE A 280 7.62 -15.18 6.23
CA ILE A 280 8.11 -16.50 6.59
C ILE A 280 9.31 -16.91 5.71
N LEU A 281 9.23 -16.67 4.40
CA LEU A 281 10.33 -16.96 3.49
C LEU A 281 11.57 -16.11 3.77
N VAL A 282 11.39 -14.80 4.02
CA VAL A 282 12.49 -13.90 4.38
C VAL A 282 13.16 -14.33 5.69
N GLU A 283 12.37 -14.74 6.68
CA GLU A 283 12.88 -15.10 8.01
C GLU A 283 13.55 -16.47 8.02
N HIS A 284 12.92 -17.51 7.45
CA HIS A 284 13.35 -18.89 7.61
C HIS A 284 14.17 -19.43 6.43
N VAL A 285 13.96 -18.91 5.21
CA VAL A 285 14.68 -19.37 4.02
C VAL A 285 15.87 -18.46 3.72
N PHE A 286 15.64 -17.15 3.74
CA PHE A 286 16.66 -16.17 3.37
C PHE A 286 17.44 -15.60 4.56
N ASN A 287 17.10 -15.94 5.81
CA ASN A 287 17.76 -15.43 7.02
C ASN A 287 17.98 -13.92 6.99
N TYR A 288 16.95 -13.15 6.59
CA TYR A 288 16.96 -11.68 6.46
C TYR A 288 17.99 -11.11 5.46
N LYS A 289 18.57 -11.93 4.56
CA LYS A 289 19.46 -11.44 3.49
C LYS A 289 18.73 -10.72 2.36
N THR A 290 17.41 -10.82 2.32
CA THR A 290 16.55 -10.10 1.38
C THR A 290 15.41 -9.41 2.13
N THR A 291 14.72 -8.50 1.45
CA THR A 291 13.55 -7.82 2.01
C THR A 291 12.25 -8.38 1.43
N VAL A 292 11.15 -8.25 2.18
CA VAL A 292 9.83 -8.68 1.72
C VAL A 292 9.45 -7.99 0.40
N SER A 293 9.80 -6.71 0.27
CA SER A 293 9.55 -5.92 -0.95
C SER A 293 10.19 -6.54 -2.19
N ILE A 294 11.46 -6.93 -2.12
CA ILE A 294 12.18 -7.53 -3.25
C ILE A 294 11.52 -8.85 -3.65
N LEU A 295 11.19 -9.70 -2.68
CA LEU A 295 10.62 -11.01 -2.92
C LEU A 295 9.21 -10.91 -3.52
N VAL A 296 8.36 -10.05 -2.96
CA VAL A 296 7.00 -9.84 -3.47
C VAL A 296 7.05 -9.20 -4.86
N ASN A 297 7.91 -8.20 -5.09
CA ASN A 297 8.05 -7.56 -6.41
C ASN A 297 8.52 -8.54 -7.48
N LEU A 298 9.44 -9.46 -7.15
CA LEU A 298 9.89 -10.52 -8.07
C LEU A 298 8.72 -11.43 -8.47
N VAL A 299 7.97 -11.93 -7.48
CA VAL A 299 6.81 -12.80 -7.73
C VAL A 299 5.74 -12.07 -8.52
N CYS A 300 5.46 -10.79 -8.18
CA CYS A 300 4.52 -9.94 -8.88
C CYS A 300 4.93 -9.72 -10.34
N GLY A 301 6.21 -9.45 -10.59
CA GLY A 301 6.74 -9.24 -11.93
C GLY A 301 6.60 -10.48 -12.81
N ILE A 302 7.00 -11.67 -12.30
CA ILE A 302 6.86 -12.94 -13.00
C ILE A 302 5.39 -13.24 -13.31
N TYR A 303 4.51 -13.08 -12.32
CA TYR A 303 3.07 -13.30 -12.52
C TYR A 303 2.49 -12.39 -13.59
N PHE A 304 2.84 -11.09 -13.57
CA PHE A 304 2.36 -10.11 -14.53
C PHE A 304 2.82 -10.42 -15.95
N LEU A 305 4.10 -10.80 -16.12
CA LEU A 305 4.62 -11.25 -17.42
C LEU A 305 3.88 -12.49 -17.93
N ALA A 306 3.70 -13.49 -17.07
CA ALA A 306 2.97 -14.72 -17.43
C ALA A 306 1.51 -14.41 -17.84
N LEU A 307 0.85 -13.50 -17.16
CA LEU A 307 -0.52 -13.09 -17.48
C LEU A 307 -0.59 -12.35 -18.82
N THR A 308 0.38 -11.45 -19.08
CA THR A 308 0.43 -10.67 -20.34
C THR A 308 0.69 -11.57 -21.56
N VAL A 309 1.59 -12.55 -21.42
CA VAL A 309 1.88 -13.52 -22.51
C VAL A 309 0.66 -14.39 -22.77
N ARG A 310 -0.02 -14.86 -21.73
CA ARG A 310 -1.22 -15.70 -21.88
C ARG A 310 -2.38 -14.97 -22.54
N THR A 311 -2.57 -13.68 -22.27
CA THR A 311 -3.65 -12.89 -22.89
C THR A 311 -3.36 -12.58 -24.35
N ARG A 312 -2.11 -12.46 -24.78
CA ARG A 312 -1.74 -12.27 -26.18
C ARG A 312 -1.83 -13.54 -27.04
N GLY A 313 -1.79 -14.72 -26.41
CA GLY A 313 -1.90 -16.02 -27.12
C GLY A 313 -3.34 -16.44 -27.42
N VAL A 314 -4.37 -15.63 -27.07
CA VAL A 314 -5.80 -15.89 -27.29
C VAL A 314 -6.41 -14.88 -28.30
N ALA A 315 -5.61 -13.95 -28.80
CA ALA A 315 -5.95 -13.06 -29.90
C ALA A 315 -5.30 -13.56 -31.19
#